data_2abecce0bb799ee0fbfe675da4df0abb
#
_entry.id   2abecce0bb799ee0fbfe675da4df0abb
#
_cell.length_a   1.000
_cell.length_b   1.000
_cell.length_c   1.000
_cell.angle_alpha   90.00
_cell.angle_beta   90.00
_cell.angle_gamma   90.00
#
_symmetry.space_group_name_H-M   'P 1'
#
loop_
_entity.id
_entity.type
_entity.pdbx_description
1 polymer ?
#
loop_
_entity_poly.entity_id
_entity_poly.type
_entity_poly.pdbx_seq_one_letter_code
_entity_poly.pdbx_strand_id
1 'polypeptide(L)'
;MRGSAGWSVYTHLQPFPLSVCSPSLLQNGHHRPCTQILHHLLIERLATCSPDFICSALPDSLDPLQFAYRHNRSTDDAIALTLHAALSHLEKRDTYVRMLFVDYSSAFNTIVPSKLDRKLQDLGLSSSLCSWILNFLSDRRQVVRLGSTTSSPITLNTGAPQGCVLSPLLYSLYTYDCTATSNSNIIVKFADDTTVVGLITNGDETAYREEVSALTHWCQDNHLTLNVAKTKELIVDFRRCRGVHTPITINGAAVERVSSFRFLGVHLAEDLTWSVHINKTVKKAQQRLFFLRRLKRFGMSPRILRSFYRCAIESILTGCITTWYGNSTAYNRKALQRVVRCAERIIGGELPSLQDIYRKRCLRKAGRIIKDSSHPSHKLFRLLPSGRRFCSIRSRTSRLRDSFFHQAIRLLNTS
;
A
#
# COMPACT_ATOMS: atom_id res chain seq x y z
N MET A 1 23.66 -14.26 -25.40
CA MET A 1 24.27 -13.24 -24.54
C MET A 1 23.54 -11.92 -24.78
N ARG A 2 22.60 -11.57 -23.97
CA ARG A 2 21.99 -10.22 -23.94
C ARG A 2 22.10 -9.75 -22.49
N GLY A 3 23.08 -8.86 -22.24
CA GLY A 3 23.28 -8.22 -20.96
C GLY A 3 22.22 -7.15 -20.75
N SER A 4 21.42 -7.30 -19.72
CA SER A 4 20.55 -6.24 -19.20
C SER A 4 21.43 -5.21 -18.50
N ALA A 5 21.72 -4.09 -19.16
CA ALA A 5 22.34 -2.93 -18.53
C ALA A 5 21.32 -2.35 -17.53
N GLY A 6 21.57 -2.55 -16.25
CA GLY A 6 20.81 -1.92 -15.18
C GLY A 6 21.10 -0.41 -15.17
N TRP A 7 20.08 0.39 -15.46
CA TRP A 7 20.13 1.85 -15.30
C TRP A 7 19.95 2.19 -13.83
N SER A 8 20.95 2.77 -13.20
CA SER A 8 20.85 3.30 -11.85
C SER A 8 20.75 4.83 -11.92
N VAL A 9 19.61 5.35 -11.51
CA VAL A 9 19.39 6.80 -11.37
C VAL A 9 19.78 7.19 -9.94
N TYR A 10 20.89 7.90 -9.80
CA TYR A 10 21.29 8.50 -8.52
C TYR A 10 20.87 9.96 -8.49
N THR A 11 19.96 10.29 -7.60
CA THR A 11 19.75 11.67 -7.16
C THR A 11 20.84 11.99 -6.14
N HIS A 12 21.89 12.68 -6.55
CA HIS A 12 22.82 13.29 -5.59
C HIS A 12 22.14 14.52 -5.01
N LEU A 13 21.54 14.35 -3.84
CA LEU A 13 21.47 15.43 -2.87
C LEU A 13 22.93 15.64 -2.45
N GLN A 14 23.62 16.64 -3.02
CA GLN A 14 24.84 17.10 -2.39
C GLN A 14 24.48 17.51 -0.96
N PRO A 15 25.15 16.97 0.09
CA PRO A 15 25.14 17.65 1.36
C PRO A 15 25.67 19.03 1.05
N PHE A 16 24.90 20.08 1.38
CA PHE A 16 25.44 21.43 1.39
C PHE A 16 26.76 21.37 2.15
N PRO A 17 27.85 21.95 1.62
CA PRO A 17 29.12 21.92 2.31
C PRO A 17 28.87 22.55 3.68
N LEU A 18 29.03 21.78 4.73
CA LEU A 18 29.19 22.27 6.09
C LEU A 18 30.50 23.08 6.06
N SER A 19 30.42 24.30 5.57
CA SER A 19 31.44 25.27 5.88
C SER A 19 31.28 25.59 7.35
N VAL A 20 32.02 24.83 8.16
CA VAL A 20 32.34 25.20 9.55
C VAL A 20 32.72 26.65 9.54
N CYS A 21 31.86 27.53 10.09
CA CYS A 21 32.22 28.90 10.33
C CYS A 21 33.44 28.90 11.26
N SER A 22 34.60 29.14 10.70
CA SER A 22 35.79 29.47 11.46
C SER A 22 35.51 30.68 12.33
N PRO A 23 36.00 30.75 13.57
CA PRO A 23 35.84 31.92 14.46
C PRO A 23 36.39 33.23 13.91
N SER A 24 37.16 33.22 12.83
CA SER A 24 37.79 34.37 12.18
C SER A 24 36.84 35.25 11.37
N LEU A 25 35.56 34.86 11.11
CA LEU A 25 34.61 35.66 10.36
C LEU A 25 33.77 36.63 11.19
N LEU A 26 34.05 36.75 12.50
CA LEU A 26 33.39 37.72 13.39
C LEU A 26 34.04 39.12 13.37
N GLN A 27 35.13 39.34 12.62
CA GLN A 27 35.86 40.62 12.63
C GLN A 27 35.53 41.55 11.45
N ASN A 28 34.73 41.12 10.45
CA ASN A 28 34.32 42.03 9.38
C ASN A 28 32.82 42.32 9.46
N GLY A 29 32.52 43.59 9.84
CA GLY A 29 31.22 44.14 10.18
C GLY A 29 30.19 44.16 9.05
N HIS A 30 29.81 43.02 8.49
CA HIS A 30 28.63 42.89 7.66
C HIS A 30 27.51 42.25 8.49
N HIS A 31 26.66 43.09 9.06
CA HIS A 31 25.38 42.68 9.65
C HIS A 31 24.53 41.99 8.58
N ARG A 32 24.57 40.64 8.52
CA ARG A 32 23.46 39.91 7.90
C ARG A 32 22.21 40.10 8.76
N PRO A 33 21.06 40.40 8.16
CA PRO A 33 19.82 40.56 8.92
C PRO A 33 19.56 39.32 9.80
N CYS A 34 19.16 39.53 11.01
CA CYS A 34 18.88 38.48 12.02
C CYS A 34 17.89 37.42 11.49
N THR A 35 17.02 37.79 10.55
CA THR A 35 16.10 36.93 9.81
C THR A 35 16.79 35.88 8.95
N GLN A 36 17.94 36.16 8.32
CA GLN A 36 18.67 35.20 7.51
C GLN A 36 19.37 34.15 8.38
N ILE A 37 19.89 34.53 9.54
CA ILE A 37 20.53 33.62 10.49
C ILE A 37 19.48 32.69 11.13
N LEU A 38 18.31 33.23 11.51
CA LEU A 38 17.18 32.44 12.00
C LEU A 38 16.65 31.47 10.93
N HIS A 39 16.58 31.90 9.67
CA HIS A 39 16.15 31.07 8.56
C HIS A 39 17.17 29.93 8.31
N HIS A 40 18.46 30.19 8.39
CA HIS A 40 19.52 29.20 8.23
C HIS A 40 19.52 28.17 9.39
N LEU A 41 19.38 28.62 10.63
CA LEU A 41 19.27 27.75 11.81
C LEU A 41 17.96 26.93 11.81
N LEU A 42 16.88 27.48 11.27
CA LEU A 42 15.60 26.76 11.10
C LEU A 42 15.74 25.68 10.03
N ILE A 43 16.40 25.98 8.91
CA ILE A 43 16.66 25.02 7.82
C ILE A 43 17.59 23.89 8.30
N GLU A 44 18.63 24.18 9.07
CA GLU A 44 19.51 23.16 9.66
C GLU A 44 18.76 22.28 10.67
N ARG A 45 17.90 22.86 11.51
CA ARG A 45 17.04 22.07 12.43
C ARG A 45 15.99 21.25 11.69
N LEU A 46 15.44 21.77 10.58
CA LEU A 46 14.44 21.07 9.76
C LEU A 46 15.06 20.04 8.81
N ALA A 47 16.32 20.20 8.43
CA ALA A 47 17.07 19.17 7.70
C ALA A 47 17.28 17.87 8.52
N THR A 48 17.19 17.96 9.84
CA THR A 48 17.12 16.82 10.76
C THR A 48 15.68 16.38 11.08
N CYS A 49 14.65 17.04 10.52
CA CYS A 49 13.25 16.67 10.76
C CYS A 49 12.97 15.31 10.15
N SER A 50 12.76 14.35 11.03
CA SER A 50 12.19 13.06 10.66
C SER A 50 10.76 13.25 10.10
N PRO A 51 10.26 12.36 9.24
CA PRO A 51 8.86 12.33 8.84
C PRO A 51 7.89 12.39 10.03
N ASP A 52 8.32 11.92 11.20
CA ASP A 52 7.54 11.93 12.45
C ASP A 52 7.17 13.35 12.90
N PHE A 53 8.04 14.35 12.66
CA PHE A 53 7.72 15.74 12.97
C PHE A 53 6.59 16.29 12.10
N ILE A 54 6.61 16.01 10.79
CA ILE A 54 5.52 16.40 9.89
C ILE A 54 4.24 15.66 10.30
N CYS A 55 4.33 14.34 10.56
CA CYS A 55 3.20 13.54 10.98
C CYS A 55 2.57 14.04 12.30
N SER A 56 3.36 14.54 13.25
CA SER A 56 2.83 15.07 14.53
C SER A 56 2.05 16.38 14.37
N ALA A 57 2.28 17.11 13.28
CA ALA A 57 1.56 18.35 12.95
C ALA A 57 0.28 18.10 12.12
N LEU A 58 0.01 16.84 11.72
CA LEU A 58 -1.13 16.48 10.88
C LEU A 58 -2.30 15.97 11.72
N PRO A 59 -3.56 16.16 11.27
CA PRO A 59 -4.72 15.56 11.90
C PRO A 59 -4.67 14.02 11.89
N ASP A 60 -4.99 13.36 12.99
CA ASP A 60 -5.04 11.90 13.11
C ASP A 60 -5.99 11.24 12.11
N SER A 61 -7.06 11.93 11.74
CA SER A 61 -8.11 11.47 10.82
C SER A 61 -7.80 11.69 9.35
N LEU A 62 -6.64 12.27 9.03
CA LEU A 62 -6.27 12.55 7.65
C LEU A 62 -6.26 11.28 6.81
N ASP A 63 -7.09 11.23 5.76
CA ASP A 63 -7.18 10.15 4.77
C ASP A 63 -7.13 8.74 5.40
N PRO A 64 -8.18 8.31 6.10
CA PRO A 64 -8.18 7.06 6.86
C PRO A 64 -7.99 5.82 5.97
N LEU A 65 -8.25 5.93 4.65
CA LEU A 65 -8.15 4.84 3.69
C LEU A 65 -6.84 4.81 2.88
N GLN A 66 -5.87 5.67 3.22
CA GLN A 66 -4.47 5.53 2.80
C GLN A 66 -3.73 4.61 3.78
N PHE A 67 -3.27 3.46 3.28
CA PHE A 67 -2.64 2.44 4.11
C PHE A 67 -1.11 2.42 4.01
N ALA A 68 -0.52 3.03 3.00
CA ALA A 68 0.92 3.09 2.87
C ALA A 68 1.54 4.13 3.80
N TYR A 69 2.77 3.85 4.26
CA TYR A 69 3.60 4.76 5.05
C TYR A 69 2.96 5.26 6.36
N ARG A 70 2.02 4.51 6.89
CA ARG A 70 1.34 4.83 8.16
C ARG A 70 1.60 3.75 9.20
N HIS A 71 1.75 4.19 10.43
CA HIS A 71 1.90 3.28 11.56
C HIS A 71 0.69 2.34 11.66
N ASN A 72 0.93 1.07 11.99
CA ASN A 72 -0.10 0.03 12.10
C ASN A 72 -0.98 -0.18 10.85
N ARG A 73 -0.51 0.21 9.66
CA ARG A 73 -1.16 -0.04 8.37
C ARG A 73 -0.30 -0.94 7.50
N SER A 74 -0.93 -1.75 6.67
CA SER A 74 -0.24 -2.67 5.76
C SER A 74 -1.10 -2.96 4.53
N THR A 75 -0.48 -3.55 3.49
CA THR A 75 -1.22 -4.10 2.34
C THR A 75 -2.28 -5.11 2.77
N ASP A 76 -1.98 -5.89 3.81
CA ASP A 76 -2.90 -6.89 4.39
C ASP A 76 -4.17 -6.22 4.98
N ASP A 77 -4.04 -5.00 5.54
CA ASP A 77 -5.17 -4.23 6.08
C ASP A 77 -6.04 -3.63 4.96
N ALA A 78 -5.41 -3.05 3.94
CA ALA A 78 -6.10 -2.52 2.76
C ALA A 78 -6.92 -3.62 2.06
N ILE A 79 -6.31 -4.79 1.79
CA ILE A 79 -6.98 -5.93 1.16
C ILE A 79 -8.12 -6.43 2.05
N ALA A 80 -7.91 -6.58 3.36
CA ALA A 80 -8.92 -7.08 4.28
C ALA A 80 -10.15 -6.17 4.35
N LEU A 81 -9.93 -4.83 4.38
CA LEU A 81 -11.02 -3.86 4.38
C LEU A 81 -11.79 -3.87 3.06
N THR A 82 -11.08 -3.85 1.92
CA THR A 82 -11.69 -3.93 0.58
C THR A 82 -12.55 -5.18 0.44
N LEU A 83 -12.02 -6.35 0.81
CA LEU A 83 -12.77 -7.61 0.76
C LEU A 83 -13.95 -7.64 1.73
N HIS A 84 -13.79 -7.07 2.93
CA HIS A 84 -14.90 -7.01 3.90
C HIS A 84 -16.05 -6.16 3.37
N ALA A 85 -15.77 -5.00 2.82
CA ALA A 85 -16.77 -4.13 2.21
C ALA A 85 -17.49 -4.83 1.06
N ALA A 86 -16.73 -5.41 0.13
CA ALA A 86 -17.28 -6.15 -1.00
C ALA A 86 -18.13 -7.35 -0.57
N LEU A 87 -17.61 -8.23 0.29
CA LEU A 87 -18.32 -9.43 0.75
C LEU A 87 -19.57 -9.09 1.57
N SER A 88 -19.51 -8.05 2.42
CA SER A 88 -20.66 -7.60 3.20
C SER A 88 -21.77 -7.03 2.29
N HIS A 89 -21.39 -6.35 1.21
CA HIS A 89 -22.35 -5.85 0.22
C HIS A 89 -23.00 -7.01 -0.56
N LEU A 90 -22.19 -7.98 -1.00
CA LEU A 90 -22.64 -9.16 -1.75
C LEU A 90 -23.56 -10.11 -0.96
N GLU A 91 -23.77 -9.92 0.35
CA GLU A 91 -24.78 -10.64 1.14
C GLU A 91 -26.19 -10.08 0.98
N LYS A 92 -26.32 -8.88 0.42
CA LYS A 92 -27.63 -8.27 0.13
C LYS A 92 -28.20 -8.84 -1.17
N ARG A 93 -29.52 -8.70 -1.36
CA ARG A 93 -30.19 -9.11 -2.60
C ARG A 93 -29.85 -8.12 -3.72
N ASP A 94 -29.83 -8.62 -4.94
CA ASP A 94 -29.63 -7.86 -6.19
C ASP A 94 -28.43 -6.91 -6.16
N THR A 95 -27.32 -7.39 -5.58
CA THR A 95 -26.08 -6.64 -5.45
C THR A 95 -24.93 -7.29 -6.21
N TYR A 96 -24.02 -6.45 -6.68
CA TYR A 96 -22.71 -6.85 -7.19
C TYR A 96 -21.68 -5.74 -6.91
N VAL A 97 -20.42 -6.02 -7.17
CA VAL A 97 -19.33 -5.09 -6.87
C VAL A 97 -18.48 -4.89 -8.11
N ARG A 98 -18.14 -3.63 -8.38
CA ARG A 98 -17.16 -3.24 -9.39
C ARG A 98 -15.91 -2.73 -8.67
N MET A 99 -14.74 -3.20 -9.07
CA MET A 99 -13.45 -2.77 -8.53
C MET A 99 -12.59 -2.24 -9.66
N LEU A 100 -12.29 -0.94 -9.63
CA LEU A 100 -11.39 -0.29 -10.56
C LEU A 100 -10.02 -0.15 -9.92
N PHE A 101 -9.01 -0.79 -10.47
CA PHE A 101 -7.62 -0.69 -10.07
C PHE A 101 -6.93 0.34 -10.96
N VAL A 102 -6.66 1.48 -10.39
CA VAL A 102 -6.13 2.66 -11.09
C VAL A 102 -4.62 2.64 -11.12
N ASP A 103 -4.03 2.89 -12.28
CA ASP A 103 -2.59 3.08 -12.48
C ASP A 103 -2.32 4.52 -12.92
N TYR A 104 -1.31 5.14 -12.34
CA TYR A 104 -0.87 6.48 -12.71
C TYR A 104 0.42 6.42 -13.53
N SER A 105 0.53 7.30 -14.52
CA SER A 105 1.78 7.52 -15.24
C SER A 105 2.71 8.38 -14.39
N SER A 106 3.78 7.79 -13.84
CA SER A 106 4.84 8.53 -13.11
C SER A 106 4.36 9.32 -11.88
N ALA A 107 3.49 8.74 -11.05
CA ALA A 107 2.84 9.38 -9.91
C ALA A 107 3.75 10.30 -9.05
N PHE A 108 4.91 9.81 -8.64
CA PHE A 108 5.86 10.59 -7.81
C PHE A 108 6.57 11.71 -8.57
N ASN A 109 6.69 11.63 -9.90
CA ASN A 109 7.38 12.64 -10.71
C ASN A 109 6.47 13.80 -11.12
N THR A 110 5.15 13.67 -10.85
CA THR A 110 4.14 14.65 -11.28
C THR A 110 3.63 15.56 -10.14
N ILE A 111 4.16 15.40 -8.92
CA ILE A 111 3.83 16.30 -7.80
C ILE A 111 4.20 17.73 -8.19
N VAL A 112 3.22 18.63 -8.15
CA VAL A 112 3.42 20.07 -8.39
C VAL A 112 3.62 20.75 -7.04
N PRO A 113 4.82 21.31 -6.74
CA PRO A 113 5.13 21.88 -5.42
C PRO A 113 4.15 22.94 -4.98
N SER A 114 3.71 23.84 -5.86
CA SER A 114 2.75 24.91 -5.51
C SER A 114 1.35 24.39 -5.13
N LYS A 115 0.90 23.26 -5.75
CA LYS A 115 -0.36 22.61 -5.36
C LYS A 115 -0.21 21.89 -4.02
N LEU A 116 0.93 21.23 -3.80
CA LEU A 116 1.23 20.61 -2.51
C LEU A 116 1.26 21.66 -1.40
N ASP A 117 1.94 22.79 -1.63
CA ASP A 117 2.01 23.89 -0.66
C ASP A 117 0.63 24.36 -0.21
N ARG A 118 -0.28 24.62 -1.15
CA ARG A 118 -1.66 24.98 -0.84
C ARG A 118 -2.34 23.93 0.05
N LYS A 119 -2.21 22.64 -0.34
CA LYS A 119 -2.79 21.53 0.45
C LYS A 119 -2.20 21.42 1.86
N LEU A 120 -0.91 21.72 2.02
CA LEU A 120 -0.25 21.71 3.33
C LEU A 120 -0.74 22.86 4.20
N GLN A 121 -0.96 24.04 3.61
CA GLN A 121 -1.55 25.19 4.30
C GLN A 121 -2.99 24.92 4.72
N ASP A 122 -3.81 24.31 3.84
CA ASP A 122 -5.18 23.88 4.15
C ASP A 122 -5.23 22.86 5.31
N LEU A 123 -4.19 22.06 5.47
CA LEU A 123 -4.01 21.12 6.59
C LEU A 123 -3.51 21.80 7.88
N GLY A 124 -3.25 23.12 7.85
CA GLY A 124 -2.82 23.90 9.01
C GLY A 124 -1.33 23.79 9.33
N LEU A 125 -0.49 23.32 8.41
CA LEU A 125 0.96 23.31 8.63
C LEU A 125 1.50 24.75 8.64
N SER A 126 2.53 24.99 9.48
CA SER A 126 3.14 26.33 9.58
C SER A 126 3.80 26.76 8.27
N SER A 127 3.75 28.06 7.96
CA SER A 127 4.31 28.63 6.74
C SER A 127 5.81 28.33 6.59
N SER A 128 6.57 28.27 7.68
CA SER A 128 7.98 27.92 7.67
C SER A 128 8.21 26.47 7.23
N LEU A 129 7.35 25.53 7.66
CA LEU A 129 7.44 24.14 7.24
C LEU A 129 7.04 23.97 5.78
N CYS A 130 5.98 24.66 5.34
CA CYS A 130 5.56 24.68 3.93
C CYS A 130 6.67 25.24 3.03
N SER A 131 7.28 26.38 3.39
CA SER A 131 8.41 26.96 2.64
C SER A 131 9.62 26.02 2.58
N TRP A 132 9.91 25.31 3.66
CA TRP A 132 10.99 24.33 3.67
C TRP A 132 10.69 23.14 2.71
N ILE A 133 9.47 22.61 2.72
CA ILE A 133 9.05 21.54 1.79
C ILE A 133 9.12 22.01 0.35
N LEU A 134 8.70 23.25 0.06
CA LEU A 134 8.82 23.84 -1.27
C LEU A 134 10.28 23.92 -1.72
N ASN A 135 11.17 24.43 -0.88
CA ASN A 135 12.61 24.50 -1.18
C ASN A 135 13.22 23.11 -1.40
N PHE A 136 12.76 22.11 -0.65
CA PHE A 136 13.18 20.73 -0.84
C PHE A 136 12.75 20.16 -2.19
N LEU A 137 11.63 20.58 -2.76
CA LEU A 137 11.08 20.11 -4.01
C LEU A 137 11.47 20.94 -5.24
N SER A 138 11.99 22.15 -5.07
CA SER A 138 12.32 23.09 -6.14
C SER A 138 13.81 23.06 -6.50
N ASP A 139 14.13 23.48 -7.72
CA ASP A 139 15.49 23.67 -8.24
C ASP A 139 16.44 22.46 -8.03
N ARG A 140 15.88 21.25 -8.13
CA ARG A 140 16.64 20.02 -7.91
C ARG A 140 17.45 19.64 -9.12
N ARG A 141 18.77 19.61 -8.99
CA ARG A 141 19.66 19.12 -10.04
C ARG A 141 19.67 17.60 -10.06
N GLN A 142 19.45 17.04 -11.25
CA GLN A 142 19.53 15.61 -11.51
C GLN A 142 20.54 15.33 -12.62
N VAL A 143 21.36 14.29 -12.42
CA VAL A 143 22.31 13.78 -13.41
C VAL A 143 22.14 12.26 -13.53
N VAL A 144 22.41 11.73 -14.70
CA VAL A 144 22.48 10.28 -14.94
C VAL A 144 23.95 9.88 -15.02
N ARG A 145 24.36 8.90 -14.22
CA ARG A 145 25.73 8.38 -14.20
C ARG A 145 25.76 6.95 -14.73
N LEU A 146 26.61 6.72 -15.71
CA LEU A 146 26.85 5.39 -16.28
C LEU A 146 28.39 5.12 -16.22
N GLY A 147 28.79 4.31 -15.26
CA GLY A 147 30.22 4.07 -14.99
C GLY A 147 30.94 5.36 -14.58
N SER A 148 31.94 5.77 -15.35
CA SER A 148 32.68 7.03 -15.18
C SER A 148 32.05 8.24 -15.88
N THR A 149 31.08 8.02 -16.75
CA THR A 149 30.44 9.08 -17.54
C THR A 149 29.21 9.61 -16.80
N THR A 150 29.06 10.94 -16.77
CA THR A 150 27.92 11.63 -16.16
C THR A 150 27.29 12.56 -17.19
N SER A 151 25.95 12.57 -17.28
CA SER A 151 25.23 13.48 -18.16
C SER A 151 25.36 14.95 -17.71
N SER A 152 24.99 15.88 -18.56
CA SER A 152 24.71 17.25 -18.17
C SER A 152 23.59 17.27 -17.10
N PRO A 153 23.64 18.20 -16.12
CA PRO A 153 22.61 18.33 -15.11
C PRO A 153 21.31 18.89 -15.71
N ILE A 154 20.18 18.34 -15.26
CA ILE A 154 18.84 18.87 -15.54
C ILE A 154 18.25 19.39 -14.22
N THR A 155 17.68 20.58 -14.24
CA THR A 155 16.96 21.14 -13.08
C THR A 155 15.50 20.70 -13.11
N LEU A 156 15.02 20.14 -12.00
CA LEU A 156 13.66 19.65 -11.83
C LEU A 156 12.91 20.54 -10.83
N ASN A 157 11.74 21.01 -11.25
CA ASN A 157 10.81 21.83 -10.46
C ASN A 157 9.48 21.11 -10.21
N THR A 158 9.40 19.81 -10.52
CA THR A 158 8.23 18.95 -10.29
C THR A 158 8.65 17.61 -9.70
N GLY A 159 7.69 16.91 -9.13
CA GLY A 159 7.89 15.60 -8.54
C GLY A 159 8.62 15.63 -7.20
N ALA A 160 8.79 14.45 -6.61
CA ALA A 160 9.56 14.23 -5.39
C ALA A 160 10.72 13.25 -5.65
N PRO A 161 11.88 13.43 -4.97
CA PRO A 161 13.04 12.57 -5.16
C PRO A 161 12.72 11.11 -4.83
N GLN A 162 12.90 10.19 -5.78
CA GLN A 162 12.68 8.77 -5.54
C GLN A 162 13.76 8.21 -4.60
N GLY A 163 13.34 7.34 -3.66
CA GLY A 163 14.24 6.76 -2.65
C GLY A 163 14.50 7.64 -1.42
N CYS A 164 13.95 8.84 -1.38
CA CYS A 164 13.97 9.72 -0.21
C CYS A 164 12.86 9.31 0.79
N VAL A 165 13.13 9.47 2.08
CA VAL A 165 12.17 9.11 3.17
C VAL A 165 10.93 10.03 3.17
N LEU A 166 11.07 11.28 2.76
CA LEU A 166 9.96 12.25 2.72
C LEU A 166 9.02 12.06 1.53
N SER A 167 9.51 11.62 0.39
CA SER A 167 8.71 11.55 -0.84
C SER A 167 7.42 10.72 -0.71
N PRO A 168 7.42 9.56 -0.05
CA PRO A 168 6.20 8.81 0.24
C PRO A 168 5.18 9.59 1.08
N LEU A 169 5.64 10.31 2.10
CA LEU A 169 4.79 11.14 2.93
C LEU A 169 4.20 12.30 2.12
N LEU A 170 5.04 13.02 1.37
CA LEU A 170 4.60 14.15 0.54
C LEU A 170 3.58 13.71 -0.53
N TYR A 171 3.76 12.52 -1.12
CA TYR A 171 2.79 11.96 -2.05
C TYR A 171 1.45 11.65 -1.35
N SER A 172 1.48 11.06 -0.15
CA SER A 172 0.26 10.80 0.64
C SER A 172 -0.45 12.12 1.00
N LEU A 173 0.30 13.17 1.31
CA LEU A 173 -0.25 14.52 1.56
C LEU A 173 -0.75 15.18 0.28
N TYR A 174 -0.15 14.90 -0.87
CA TYR A 174 -0.61 15.41 -2.15
C TYR A 174 -1.96 14.82 -2.57
N THR A 175 -2.23 13.58 -2.16
CA THR A 175 -3.42 12.82 -2.55
C THR A 175 -4.43 12.63 -1.43
N TYR A 176 -4.31 13.34 -0.30
CA TYR A 176 -5.15 13.11 0.89
C TYR A 176 -6.63 13.37 0.64
N ASP A 177 -6.95 14.35 -0.20
CA ASP A 177 -8.29 14.80 -0.55
C ASP A 177 -8.96 13.95 -1.65
N CYS A 178 -8.25 12.98 -2.22
CA CYS A 178 -8.84 11.99 -3.12
C CYS A 178 -9.67 10.98 -2.30
N THR A 179 -10.91 11.31 -2.03
CA THR A 179 -11.83 10.50 -1.22
C THR A 179 -13.13 10.24 -2.00
N ALA A 180 -13.86 9.19 -1.62
CA ALA A 180 -15.12 8.86 -2.27
C ALA A 180 -16.16 9.96 -2.01
N THR A 181 -16.89 10.33 -3.07
CA THR A 181 -17.97 11.36 -3.03
C THR A 181 -19.30 10.76 -2.59
N SER A 182 -19.49 9.45 -2.75
CA SER A 182 -20.73 8.73 -2.39
C SER A 182 -20.45 7.62 -1.39
N ASN A 183 -21.38 7.40 -0.46
CA ASN A 183 -21.33 6.30 0.51
C ASN A 183 -21.48 4.90 -0.14
N SER A 184 -21.90 4.81 -1.39
CA SER A 184 -21.95 3.58 -2.17
C SER A 184 -20.61 3.23 -2.80
N ASN A 185 -19.61 4.10 -2.67
CA ASN A 185 -18.26 3.88 -3.18
C ASN A 185 -17.23 3.96 -2.06
N ILE A 186 -16.09 3.31 -2.28
CA ILE A 186 -14.95 3.35 -1.37
C ILE A 186 -13.69 3.52 -2.22
N ILE A 187 -12.87 4.52 -1.88
CA ILE A 187 -11.55 4.70 -2.48
C ILE A 187 -10.50 4.24 -1.47
N VAL A 188 -9.81 3.15 -1.79
CA VAL A 188 -8.73 2.59 -0.97
C VAL A 188 -7.41 2.91 -1.65
N LYS A 189 -6.45 3.47 -0.89
CA LYS A 189 -5.14 3.83 -1.40
C LYS A 189 -4.02 3.09 -0.67
N PHE A 190 -3.00 2.71 -1.42
CA PHE A 190 -1.73 2.20 -0.90
C PHE A 190 -0.59 2.82 -1.70
N ALA A 191 -0.03 3.92 -1.24
CA ALA A 191 0.83 4.83 -1.98
C ALA A 191 0.09 5.36 -3.24
N ASP A 192 0.62 5.06 -4.42
CA ASP A 192 0.03 5.36 -5.72
C ASP A 192 -1.02 4.31 -6.17
N ASP A 193 -0.98 3.10 -5.65
CA ASP A 193 -2.01 2.11 -5.94
C ASP A 193 -3.37 2.59 -5.40
N THR A 194 -4.27 3.01 -6.27
CA THR A 194 -5.62 3.50 -5.94
C THR A 194 -6.66 2.52 -6.45
N THR A 195 -7.63 2.18 -5.61
CA THR A 195 -8.71 1.25 -5.97
C THR A 195 -10.06 1.87 -5.63
N VAL A 196 -10.94 2.00 -6.62
CA VAL A 196 -12.33 2.40 -6.43
C VAL A 196 -13.20 1.16 -6.35
N VAL A 197 -13.97 1.03 -5.27
CA VAL A 197 -14.89 -0.08 -5.05
C VAL A 197 -16.32 0.46 -5.10
N GLY A 198 -17.03 0.14 -6.16
CA GLY A 198 -18.47 0.46 -6.32
C GLY A 198 -19.33 -0.67 -5.78
N LEU A 199 -20.21 -0.32 -4.84
CA LEU A 199 -21.16 -1.23 -4.19
C LEU A 199 -22.53 -1.08 -4.87
N ILE A 200 -22.77 -1.83 -5.94
CA ILE A 200 -23.93 -1.68 -6.82
C ILE A 200 -25.14 -2.43 -6.27
N THR A 201 -26.29 -1.77 -6.23
CA THR A 201 -27.57 -2.33 -5.81
C THR A 201 -28.61 -2.14 -6.92
N ASN A 202 -29.45 -3.15 -7.19
CA ASN A 202 -30.51 -3.14 -8.19
C ASN A 202 -30.02 -2.79 -9.62
N GLY A 203 -28.74 -2.99 -9.89
CA GLY A 203 -28.17 -2.66 -11.21
C GLY A 203 -27.89 -1.18 -11.45
N ASP A 204 -28.12 -0.31 -10.47
CA ASP A 204 -27.84 1.13 -10.58
C ASP A 204 -26.33 1.40 -10.39
N GLU A 205 -25.67 1.74 -11.49
CA GLU A 205 -24.24 2.05 -11.55
C GLU A 205 -23.96 3.56 -11.53
N THR A 206 -24.98 4.41 -11.42
CA THR A 206 -24.86 5.88 -11.58
C THR A 206 -23.79 6.44 -10.63
N ALA A 207 -23.91 6.19 -9.33
CA ALA A 207 -22.96 6.70 -8.34
C ALA A 207 -21.52 6.18 -8.57
N TYR A 208 -21.35 4.96 -9.08
CA TYR A 208 -20.02 4.43 -9.39
C TYR A 208 -19.41 5.11 -10.62
N ARG A 209 -20.22 5.36 -11.66
CA ARG A 209 -19.77 6.05 -12.89
C ARG A 209 -19.44 7.51 -12.62
N GLU A 210 -20.24 8.18 -11.81
CA GLU A 210 -19.98 9.54 -11.33
C GLU A 210 -18.67 9.59 -10.51
N GLU A 211 -18.43 8.62 -9.64
CA GLU A 211 -17.18 8.53 -8.86
C GLU A 211 -15.94 8.40 -9.76
N VAL A 212 -16.02 7.54 -10.80
CA VAL A 212 -14.90 7.41 -11.76
C VAL A 212 -14.69 8.70 -12.55
N SER A 213 -15.76 9.41 -12.89
CA SER A 213 -15.68 10.73 -13.53
C SER A 213 -15.08 11.76 -12.59
N ALA A 214 -15.53 11.83 -11.34
CA ALA A 214 -14.99 12.73 -10.31
C ALA A 214 -13.50 12.47 -10.06
N LEU A 215 -13.09 11.20 -9.95
CA LEU A 215 -11.67 10.83 -9.84
C LEU A 215 -10.86 11.29 -11.07
N THR A 216 -11.42 11.17 -12.26
CA THR A 216 -10.74 11.60 -13.49
C THR A 216 -10.50 13.12 -13.50
N HIS A 217 -11.50 13.90 -13.11
CA HIS A 217 -11.37 15.38 -12.98
C HIS A 217 -10.39 15.74 -11.86
N TRP A 218 -10.49 15.08 -10.70
CA TRP A 218 -9.55 15.29 -9.60
C TRP A 218 -8.10 15.02 -10.03
N CYS A 219 -7.87 13.98 -10.84
CA CYS A 219 -6.53 13.69 -11.39
C CYS A 219 -6.05 14.81 -12.33
N GLN A 220 -6.92 15.32 -13.20
CA GLN A 220 -6.58 16.44 -14.10
C GLN A 220 -6.22 17.69 -13.30
N ASP A 221 -7.03 18.04 -12.28
CA ASP A 221 -6.79 19.17 -11.40
C ASP A 221 -5.49 19.04 -10.62
N ASN A 222 -5.06 17.82 -10.30
CA ASN A 222 -3.82 17.54 -9.58
C ASN A 222 -2.65 17.16 -10.50
N HIS A 223 -2.78 17.31 -11.82
CA HIS A 223 -1.73 16.98 -12.81
C HIS A 223 -1.27 15.51 -12.74
N LEU A 224 -2.13 14.62 -12.25
CA LEU A 224 -1.90 13.18 -12.25
C LEU A 224 -2.49 12.57 -13.53
N THR A 225 -1.67 11.91 -14.32
CA THR A 225 -2.12 11.28 -15.57
C THR A 225 -2.52 9.84 -15.30
N LEU A 226 -3.79 9.53 -15.56
CA LEU A 226 -4.30 8.15 -15.51
C LEU A 226 -3.77 7.33 -16.68
N ASN A 227 -3.22 6.16 -16.38
CA ASN A 227 -2.80 5.19 -17.39
C ASN A 227 -3.93 4.20 -17.67
N VAL A 228 -4.81 4.54 -18.62
CA VAL A 228 -6.00 3.72 -18.93
C VAL A 228 -5.61 2.31 -19.40
N ALA A 229 -4.53 2.16 -20.15
CA ALA A 229 -4.06 0.86 -20.63
C ALA A 229 -3.67 -0.12 -19.50
N LYS A 230 -3.13 0.41 -18.40
CA LYS A 230 -2.79 -0.38 -17.21
C LYS A 230 -3.89 -0.43 -16.16
N THR A 231 -4.80 0.53 -16.17
CA THR A 231 -6.01 0.51 -15.32
C THR A 231 -6.89 -0.67 -15.69
N LYS A 232 -7.36 -1.41 -14.72
CA LYS A 232 -8.16 -2.64 -14.93
C LYS A 232 -9.41 -2.62 -14.07
N GLU A 233 -10.46 -3.25 -14.58
CA GLU A 233 -11.70 -3.43 -13.85
C GLU A 233 -11.99 -4.90 -13.60
N LEU A 234 -12.38 -5.23 -12.36
CA LEU A 234 -12.84 -6.54 -11.94
C LEU A 234 -14.29 -6.42 -11.47
N ILE A 235 -15.20 -7.20 -12.03
CA ILE A 235 -16.61 -7.23 -11.64
C ILE A 235 -16.89 -8.54 -10.91
N VAL A 236 -17.40 -8.44 -9.69
CA VAL A 236 -17.83 -9.58 -8.88
C VAL A 236 -19.34 -9.60 -8.82
N ASP A 237 -19.95 -10.51 -9.56
CA ASP A 237 -21.40 -10.65 -9.68
C ASP A 237 -21.83 -12.10 -9.47
N PHE A 238 -22.55 -12.36 -8.37
CA PHE A 238 -23.08 -13.69 -8.02
C PHE A 238 -24.59 -13.82 -8.30
N ARG A 239 -25.21 -12.83 -8.94
CA ARG A 239 -26.62 -12.90 -9.31
C ARG A 239 -26.87 -14.00 -10.34
N ARG A 240 -28.04 -14.63 -10.27
CA ARG A 240 -28.44 -15.67 -11.23
C ARG A 240 -28.65 -15.10 -12.63
N CYS A 241 -29.34 -13.96 -12.72
CA CYS A 241 -29.55 -13.21 -13.96
C CYS A 241 -28.55 -12.07 -14.00
N ARG A 242 -27.41 -12.28 -14.66
CA ARG A 242 -26.42 -11.25 -14.90
C ARG A 242 -26.82 -10.43 -16.11
N GLY A 243 -26.99 -9.12 -15.91
CA GLY A 243 -27.11 -8.18 -17.02
C GLY A 243 -25.80 -7.99 -17.77
N VAL A 244 -25.88 -7.32 -18.91
CA VAL A 244 -24.68 -6.87 -19.62
C VAL A 244 -24.06 -5.71 -18.85
N HIS A 245 -22.81 -5.86 -18.40
CA HIS A 245 -22.10 -4.78 -17.74
C HIS A 245 -21.42 -3.90 -18.78
N THR A 246 -21.89 -2.66 -18.90
CA THR A 246 -21.31 -1.67 -19.80
C THR A 246 -19.88 -1.28 -19.34
N PRO A 247 -18.89 -1.26 -20.23
CA PRO A 247 -17.55 -0.84 -19.87
C PRO A 247 -17.49 0.57 -19.26
N ILE A 248 -16.50 0.79 -18.38
CA ILE A 248 -16.14 2.13 -17.92
C ILE A 248 -15.23 2.77 -18.95
N THR A 249 -15.43 4.05 -19.20
CA THR A 249 -14.56 4.87 -20.07
C THR A 249 -13.87 5.94 -19.25
N ILE A 250 -12.57 6.14 -19.48
CA ILE A 250 -11.76 7.20 -18.88
C ILE A 250 -11.10 7.95 -20.04
N ASN A 251 -11.31 9.25 -20.12
CA ASN A 251 -10.79 10.10 -21.22
C ASN A 251 -11.13 9.53 -22.63
N GLY A 252 -12.33 9.00 -22.80
CA GLY A 252 -12.81 8.43 -24.06
C GLY A 252 -12.30 7.01 -24.36
N ALA A 253 -11.38 6.46 -23.60
CA ALA A 253 -10.87 5.10 -23.75
C ALA A 253 -11.56 4.11 -22.79
N ALA A 254 -11.96 2.94 -23.32
CA ALA A 254 -12.57 1.91 -22.51
C ALA A 254 -11.54 1.22 -21.61
N VAL A 255 -11.90 1.04 -20.33
CA VAL A 255 -11.07 0.29 -19.37
C VAL A 255 -11.23 -1.21 -19.62
N GLU A 256 -10.12 -1.93 -19.63
CA GLU A 256 -10.11 -3.38 -19.82
C GLU A 256 -10.70 -4.08 -18.58
N ARG A 257 -11.72 -4.92 -18.84
CA ARG A 257 -12.26 -5.83 -17.84
C ARG A 257 -11.43 -7.10 -17.78
N VAL A 258 -11.08 -7.52 -16.56
CA VAL A 258 -10.27 -8.73 -16.32
C VAL A 258 -11.01 -9.70 -15.40
N SER A 259 -10.80 -11.02 -15.60
CA SER A 259 -11.34 -12.07 -14.73
C SER A 259 -10.53 -12.25 -13.45
N SER A 260 -9.30 -11.72 -13.41
CA SER A 260 -8.45 -11.71 -12.21
C SER A 260 -7.44 -10.57 -12.27
N PHE A 261 -7.14 -9.98 -11.11
CA PHE A 261 -6.17 -8.90 -10.98
C PHE A 261 -5.21 -9.13 -9.81
N ARG A 262 -3.98 -8.66 -9.92
CA ARG A 262 -2.99 -8.70 -8.82
C ARG A 262 -3.10 -7.44 -7.96
N PHE A 263 -3.93 -7.49 -6.94
CA PHE A 263 -4.16 -6.41 -6.00
C PHE A 263 -3.20 -6.50 -4.81
N LEU A 264 -2.34 -5.51 -4.61
CA LEU A 264 -1.38 -5.41 -3.49
C LEU A 264 -0.64 -6.73 -3.18
N GLY A 265 -0.27 -7.45 -4.23
CA GLY A 265 0.49 -8.70 -4.10
C GLY A 265 -0.33 -9.98 -4.06
N VAL A 266 -1.66 -9.94 -3.86
CA VAL A 266 -2.56 -11.10 -3.97
C VAL A 266 -3.31 -11.10 -5.30
N HIS A 267 -3.66 -12.29 -5.82
CA HIS A 267 -4.51 -12.40 -7.01
C HIS A 267 -5.97 -12.53 -6.59
N LEU A 268 -6.76 -11.52 -6.90
CA LEU A 268 -8.22 -11.54 -6.79
C LEU A 268 -8.80 -12.05 -8.10
N ALA A 269 -9.77 -12.95 -8.02
CA ALA A 269 -10.55 -13.43 -9.16
C ALA A 269 -12.01 -12.94 -9.03
N GLU A 270 -12.73 -12.86 -10.15
CA GLU A 270 -14.13 -12.41 -10.20
C GLU A 270 -15.09 -13.29 -9.39
N ASP A 271 -14.70 -14.53 -9.11
CA ASP A 271 -15.42 -15.47 -8.25
C ASP A 271 -14.99 -15.40 -6.78
N LEU A 272 -14.02 -14.55 -6.45
CA LEU A 272 -13.38 -14.42 -5.14
C LEU A 272 -12.85 -15.74 -4.57
N THR A 273 -12.49 -16.70 -5.44
CA THR A 273 -11.74 -17.89 -5.04
C THR A 273 -10.24 -17.61 -4.99
N TRP A 274 -9.54 -18.34 -4.14
CA TRP A 274 -8.10 -18.15 -3.95
C TRP A 274 -7.23 -19.13 -4.74
N SER A 275 -7.83 -19.96 -5.58
CA SER A 275 -7.12 -21.03 -6.31
C SER A 275 -6.02 -20.47 -7.23
N VAL A 276 -6.30 -19.38 -7.95
CA VAL A 276 -5.31 -18.72 -8.83
C VAL A 276 -4.12 -18.19 -8.02
N HIS A 277 -4.41 -17.50 -6.91
CA HIS A 277 -3.38 -16.97 -6.01
C HIS A 277 -2.50 -18.08 -5.43
N ILE A 278 -3.14 -19.12 -4.88
CA ILE A 278 -2.46 -20.21 -4.20
C ILE A 278 -1.62 -21.03 -5.17
N ASN A 279 -2.12 -21.35 -6.36
CA ASN A 279 -1.37 -22.06 -7.39
C ASN A 279 -0.10 -21.29 -7.80
N LYS A 280 -0.21 -19.97 -8.02
CA LYS A 280 0.96 -19.11 -8.31
C LYS A 280 1.94 -19.08 -7.14
N THR A 281 1.45 -19.00 -5.92
CA THR A 281 2.24 -18.99 -4.67
C THR A 281 2.99 -20.29 -4.49
N VAL A 282 2.31 -21.44 -4.62
CA VAL A 282 2.90 -22.78 -4.55
C VAL A 282 3.99 -22.96 -5.62
N LYS A 283 3.71 -22.57 -6.87
CA LYS A 283 4.69 -22.64 -7.96
C LYS A 283 5.97 -21.84 -7.65
N LYS A 284 5.83 -20.59 -7.17
CA LYS A 284 6.97 -19.77 -6.76
C LYS A 284 7.76 -20.40 -5.61
N ALA A 285 7.06 -20.90 -4.59
CA ALA A 285 7.70 -21.51 -3.43
C ALA A 285 8.44 -22.80 -3.81
N GLN A 286 7.87 -23.62 -4.71
CA GLN A 286 8.53 -24.81 -5.26
C GLN A 286 9.81 -24.48 -6.02
N GLN A 287 9.83 -23.40 -6.80
CA GLN A 287 11.05 -22.91 -7.45
C GLN A 287 12.15 -22.55 -6.43
N ARG A 288 11.78 -21.99 -5.28
CA ARG A 288 12.73 -21.67 -4.20
C ARG A 288 13.24 -22.89 -3.46
N LEU A 289 12.49 -23.98 -3.40
CA LEU A 289 12.97 -25.26 -2.85
C LEU A 289 14.19 -25.81 -3.61
N PHE A 290 14.33 -25.52 -4.91
CA PHE A 290 15.53 -25.88 -5.67
C PHE A 290 16.78 -25.26 -5.04
N PHE A 291 16.76 -23.98 -4.72
CA PHE A 291 17.89 -23.29 -4.08
C PHE A 291 18.17 -23.83 -2.67
N LEU A 292 17.12 -24.14 -1.91
CA LEU A 292 17.28 -24.74 -0.58
C LEU A 292 17.98 -26.11 -0.66
N ARG A 293 17.65 -26.95 -1.67
CA ARG A 293 18.35 -28.23 -1.93
C ARG A 293 19.83 -28.01 -2.28
N ARG A 294 20.12 -27.01 -3.11
CA ARG A 294 21.51 -26.67 -3.47
C ARG A 294 22.32 -26.25 -2.25
N LEU A 295 21.77 -25.37 -1.40
CA LEU A 295 22.42 -24.96 -0.16
C LEU A 295 22.69 -26.15 0.77
N LYS A 296 21.74 -27.11 0.86
CA LYS A 296 21.94 -28.35 1.62
C LYS A 296 23.10 -29.18 1.05
N ARG A 297 23.19 -29.32 -0.30
CA ARG A 297 24.30 -30.04 -0.96
C ARG A 297 25.65 -29.40 -0.73
N PHE A 298 25.72 -28.08 -0.58
CA PHE A 298 26.93 -27.33 -0.23
C PHE A 298 27.28 -27.39 1.26
N GLY A 299 26.64 -28.27 2.05
CA GLY A 299 26.95 -28.45 3.46
C GLY A 299 26.53 -27.32 4.37
N MET A 300 25.64 -26.41 3.93
CA MET A 300 25.19 -25.32 4.79
C MET A 300 24.49 -25.85 6.05
N SER A 301 24.79 -25.23 7.19
CA SER A 301 24.25 -25.63 8.48
C SER A 301 22.72 -25.51 8.54
N PRO A 302 22.02 -26.32 9.36
CA PRO A 302 20.57 -26.25 9.53
C PRO A 302 20.05 -24.85 9.91
N ARG A 303 20.86 -24.06 10.62
CA ARG A 303 20.55 -22.67 10.98
C ARG A 303 20.44 -21.78 9.74
N ILE A 304 21.40 -21.89 8.81
CA ILE A 304 21.41 -21.13 7.55
C ILE A 304 20.24 -21.56 6.66
N LEU A 305 20.03 -22.89 6.52
CA LEU A 305 18.91 -23.45 5.74
C LEU A 305 17.55 -22.97 6.26
N ARG A 306 17.37 -22.91 7.58
CA ARG A 306 16.13 -22.41 8.21
C ARG A 306 15.95 -20.91 7.99
N SER A 307 17.04 -20.13 8.05
CA SER A 307 16.98 -18.69 7.73
C SER A 307 16.62 -18.46 6.27
N PHE A 308 17.23 -19.19 5.33
CA PHE A 308 16.87 -19.13 3.91
C PHE A 308 15.39 -19.51 3.69
N TYR A 309 14.92 -20.58 4.33
CA TYR A 309 13.51 -20.97 4.25
C TYR A 309 12.58 -19.84 4.68
N ARG A 310 12.83 -19.22 5.83
CA ARG A 310 12.01 -18.11 6.35
C ARG A 310 11.98 -16.91 5.40
N CYS A 311 13.15 -16.51 4.90
CA CYS A 311 13.25 -15.33 4.05
C CYS A 311 12.73 -15.56 2.61
N ALA A 312 12.98 -16.75 2.03
CA ALA A 312 12.75 -16.99 0.61
C ALA A 312 11.55 -17.88 0.28
N ILE A 313 11.06 -18.68 1.23
CA ILE A 313 9.96 -19.63 0.98
C ILE A 313 8.76 -19.30 1.88
N GLU A 314 8.94 -19.24 3.19
CA GLU A 314 7.86 -18.94 4.13
C GLU A 314 7.27 -17.55 3.87
N SER A 315 8.10 -16.55 3.54
CA SER A 315 7.64 -15.20 3.17
C SER A 315 6.68 -15.21 1.98
N ILE A 316 6.95 -16.07 0.97
CA ILE A 316 6.06 -16.26 -0.19
C ILE A 316 4.77 -16.96 0.22
N LEU A 317 4.87 -18.05 0.99
CA LEU A 317 3.72 -18.85 1.42
C LEU A 317 2.78 -18.09 2.38
N THR A 318 3.29 -17.07 3.05
CA THR A 318 2.56 -16.36 4.11
C THR A 318 2.32 -14.87 3.81
N GLY A 319 2.61 -14.41 2.59
CA GLY A 319 2.28 -13.04 2.17
C GLY A 319 0.78 -12.80 2.23
N CYS A 320 0.35 -11.78 2.96
CA CYS A 320 -1.06 -11.45 3.20
C CYS A 320 -1.95 -12.64 3.60
N ILE A 321 -1.39 -13.61 4.35
CA ILE A 321 -2.06 -14.88 4.68
C ILE A 321 -3.39 -14.69 5.43
N THR A 322 -3.53 -13.59 6.17
CA THR A 322 -4.76 -13.32 6.95
C THR A 322 -5.96 -13.02 6.06
N THR A 323 -5.74 -12.59 4.82
CA THR A 323 -6.81 -12.22 3.89
C THR A 323 -7.38 -13.40 3.12
N TRP A 324 -6.55 -14.40 2.78
CA TRP A 324 -6.94 -15.45 1.84
C TRP A 324 -6.99 -16.86 2.44
N TYR A 325 -6.22 -17.15 3.50
CA TYR A 325 -6.09 -18.53 4.01
C TYR A 325 -7.39 -19.06 4.62
N GLY A 326 -8.17 -18.22 5.29
CA GLY A 326 -9.47 -18.59 5.87
C GLY A 326 -10.43 -19.17 4.82
N ASN A 327 -10.48 -18.53 3.65
CA ASN A 327 -11.34 -18.92 2.52
C ASN A 327 -10.69 -19.92 1.54
N SER A 328 -9.49 -20.46 1.86
CA SER A 328 -8.85 -21.44 1.00
C SER A 328 -9.45 -22.84 1.18
N THR A 329 -9.55 -23.60 0.08
CA THR A 329 -10.07 -24.99 0.12
C THR A 329 -9.10 -25.92 0.84
N ALA A 330 -9.61 -27.07 1.31
CA ALA A 330 -8.78 -28.11 1.92
C ALA A 330 -7.68 -28.61 0.95
N TYR A 331 -7.99 -28.71 -0.34
CA TYR A 331 -7.05 -29.05 -1.39
C TYR A 331 -5.90 -28.03 -1.45
N ASN A 332 -6.22 -26.74 -1.50
CA ASN A 332 -5.26 -25.65 -1.54
C ASN A 332 -4.35 -25.63 -0.30
N ARG A 333 -4.93 -25.82 0.90
CA ARG A 333 -4.17 -25.91 2.16
C ARG A 333 -3.20 -27.11 2.16
N LYS A 334 -3.64 -28.27 1.65
CA LYS A 334 -2.77 -29.43 1.48
C LYS A 334 -1.61 -29.17 0.51
N ALA A 335 -1.87 -28.47 -0.61
CA ALA A 335 -0.83 -28.11 -1.57
C ALA A 335 0.25 -27.19 -0.96
N LEU A 336 -0.17 -26.17 -0.22
CA LEU A 336 0.73 -25.27 0.52
C LEU A 336 1.55 -26.04 1.57
N GLN A 337 0.90 -26.88 2.37
CA GLN A 337 1.56 -27.65 3.44
C GLN A 337 2.56 -28.69 2.90
N ARG A 338 2.33 -29.22 1.68
CA ARG A 338 3.33 -30.09 1.01
C ARG A 338 4.66 -29.36 0.78
N VAL A 339 4.64 -28.05 0.46
CA VAL A 339 5.88 -27.27 0.29
C VAL A 339 6.62 -27.17 1.62
N VAL A 340 5.91 -26.90 2.73
CA VAL A 340 6.50 -26.86 4.07
C VAL A 340 7.15 -28.21 4.42
N ARG A 341 6.43 -29.32 4.26
CA ARG A 341 6.95 -30.67 4.52
C ARG A 341 8.17 -31.03 3.64
N CYS A 342 8.20 -30.54 2.41
CA CYS A 342 9.40 -30.71 1.56
C CYS A 342 10.59 -29.93 2.12
N ALA A 343 10.37 -28.71 2.63
CA ALA A 343 11.43 -27.94 3.26
C ALA A 343 11.92 -28.59 4.56
N GLU A 344 11.01 -29.10 5.41
CA GLU A 344 11.36 -29.87 6.63
C GLU A 344 12.32 -31.01 6.35
N ARG A 345 11.99 -31.85 5.33
CA ARG A 345 12.85 -32.96 4.91
C ARG A 345 14.24 -32.51 4.43
N ILE A 346 14.32 -31.36 3.75
CA ILE A 346 15.59 -30.82 3.27
C ILE A 346 16.43 -30.29 4.44
N ILE A 347 15.80 -29.56 5.37
CA ILE A 347 16.47 -28.94 6.51
C ILE A 347 16.86 -30.00 7.55
N GLY A 348 16.04 -31.03 7.73
CA GLY A 348 16.19 -32.04 8.77
C GLY A 348 15.67 -31.56 10.12
N GLY A 349 14.49 -30.89 10.14
CA GLY A 349 13.89 -30.39 11.38
C GLY A 349 12.51 -29.81 11.14
N GLU A 350 11.70 -29.72 12.18
CA GLU A 350 10.33 -29.24 12.14
C GLU A 350 10.25 -27.74 11.83
N LEU A 351 9.18 -27.37 11.11
CA LEU A 351 8.81 -26.00 10.78
C LEU A 351 7.37 -25.75 11.23
N PRO A 352 7.01 -24.50 11.58
CA PRO A 352 5.66 -24.16 11.95
C PRO A 352 4.66 -24.46 10.83
N SER A 353 3.48 -24.98 11.18
CA SER A 353 2.40 -25.18 10.22
C SER A 353 1.86 -23.85 9.71
N LEU A 354 1.38 -23.80 8.46
CA LEU A 354 0.75 -22.59 7.93
C LEU A 354 -0.52 -22.21 8.69
N GLN A 355 -1.22 -23.19 9.27
CA GLN A 355 -2.39 -22.96 10.11
C GLN A 355 -2.02 -22.18 11.38
N ASP A 356 -0.93 -22.56 12.05
CA ASP A 356 -0.45 -21.87 13.26
C ASP A 356 0.05 -20.47 12.96
N ILE A 357 0.78 -20.32 11.85
CA ILE A 357 1.22 -18.99 11.36
C ILE A 357 0.01 -18.12 11.08
N TYR A 358 -1.01 -18.63 10.41
CA TYR A 358 -2.25 -17.93 10.11
C TYR A 358 -2.95 -17.46 11.39
N ARG A 359 -3.21 -18.36 12.34
CA ARG A 359 -3.85 -18.05 13.63
C ARG A 359 -3.08 -16.97 14.40
N LYS A 360 -1.76 -17.15 14.54
CA LYS A 360 -0.89 -16.19 15.23
C LYS A 360 -0.91 -14.81 14.56
N ARG A 361 -0.89 -14.76 13.22
CA ARG A 361 -0.94 -13.49 12.48
C ARG A 361 -2.31 -12.82 12.57
N CYS A 362 -3.42 -13.59 12.53
CA CYS A 362 -4.76 -13.05 12.73
C CYS A 362 -4.90 -12.39 14.10
N LEU A 363 -4.49 -13.07 15.18
CA LEU A 363 -4.54 -12.54 16.55
C LEU A 363 -3.66 -11.28 16.69
N ARG A 364 -2.43 -11.31 16.15
CA ARG A 364 -1.52 -10.15 16.19
C ARG A 364 -2.11 -8.95 15.43
N LYS A 365 -2.66 -9.17 14.25
CA LYS A 365 -3.27 -8.13 13.43
C LYS A 365 -4.50 -7.54 14.13
N ALA A 366 -5.40 -8.36 14.62
CA ALA A 366 -6.56 -7.93 15.39
C ALA A 366 -6.17 -7.10 16.62
N GLY A 367 -5.18 -7.57 17.40
CA GLY A 367 -4.67 -6.84 18.56
C GLY A 367 -4.09 -5.46 18.22
N ARG A 368 -3.45 -5.30 17.05
CA ARG A 368 -3.00 -3.97 16.59
C ARG A 368 -4.16 -3.06 16.23
N ILE A 369 -5.15 -3.58 15.49
CA ILE A 369 -6.35 -2.82 15.10
C ILE A 369 -7.14 -2.36 16.33
N ILE A 370 -7.30 -3.23 17.33
CA ILE A 370 -8.04 -2.94 18.57
C ILE A 370 -7.34 -1.83 19.38
N LYS A 371 -6.01 -1.81 19.40
CA LYS A 371 -5.23 -0.81 20.15
C LYS A 371 -5.16 0.55 19.47
N ASP A 372 -5.52 0.65 18.20
CA ASP A 372 -5.40 1.85 17.38
C ASP A 372 -6.80 2.35 16.99
N SER A 373 -7.32 3.32 17.75
CA SER A 373 -8.63 3.93 17.52
C SER A 373 -8.73 4.66 16.17
N SER A 374 -7.60 5.10 15.62
CA SER A 374 -7.54 5.74 14.30
C SER A 374 -7.62 4.75 13.14
N HIS A 375 -7.51 3.42 13.42
CA HIS A 375 -7.56 2.41 12.39
C HIS A 375 -8.96 2.33 11.75
N PRO A 376 -9.11 2.39 10.40
CA PRO A 376 -10.41 2.41 9.73
C PRO A 376 -11.29 1.19 10.08
N SER A 377 -10.67 0.07 10.41
CA SER A 377 -11.37 -1.16 10.84
C SER A 377 -11.56 -1.30 12.35
N HIS A 378 -11.15 -0.30 13.16
CA HIS A 378 -11.27 -0.38 14.64
C HIS A 378 -12.72 -0.66 15.07
N LYS A 379 -13.68 0.05 14.46
CA LYS A 379 -15.12 -0.07 14.77
C LYS A 379 -15.72 -1.45 14.53
N LEU A 380 -15.02 -2.35 13.82
CA LEU A 380 -15.46 -3.74 13.60
C LEU A 380 -15.21 -4.64 14.83
N PHE A 381 -14.35 -4.21 15.75
CA PHE A 381 -14.02 -4.95 16.99
C PHE A 381 -14.70 -4.32 18.19
N ARG A 382 -16.03 -4.51 18.29
CA ARG A 382 -16.81 -4.01 19.44
C ARG A 382 -16.91 -5.08 20.52
N LEU A 383 -16.65 -4.70 21.77
CA LEU A 383 -16.91 -5.56 22.93
C LEU A 383 -18.41 -5.67 23.19
N LEU A 384 -18.84 -6.83 23.71
CA LEU A 384 -20.15 -7.00 24.30
C LEU A 384 -20.24 -6.20 25.62
N PRO A 385 -21.45 -5.87 26.11
CA PRO A 385 -21.63 -5.15 27.37
C PRO A 385 -20.89 -5.76 28.57
N SER A 386 -20.67 -7.07 28.54
CA SER A 386 -19.90 -7.78 29.59
C SER A 386 -18.40 -7.46 29.61
N GLY A 387 -17.87 -6.79 28.57
CA GLY A 387 -16.44 -6.48 28.42
C GLY A 387 -15.53 -7.69 28.16
N ARG A 388 -16.06 -8.91 28.15
CA ARG A 388 -15.26 -10.16 28.10
C ARG A 388 -15.09 -10.72 26.69
N ARG A 389 -16.03 -10.45 25.79
CA ARG A 389 -16.05 -11.00 24.41
C ARG A 389 -16.35 -9.92 23.40
N PHE A 390 -15.86 -10.11 22.19
CA PHE A 390 -16.19 -9.27 21.05
C PHE A 390 -17.53 -9.68 20.43
N CYS A 391 -18.27 -8.68 19.96
CA CYS A 391 -19.51 -8.88 19.24
C CYS A 391 -19.24 -9.59 17.90
N SER A 392 -19.91 -10.71 17.66
CA SER A 392 -19.81 -11.44 16.41
C SER A 392 -20.43 -10.63 15.26
N ILE A 393 -19.74 -10.50 14.14
CA ILE A 393 -20.27 -9.89 12.93
C ILE A 393 -21.20 -10.91 12.25
N ARG A 394 -22.42 -10.49 11.92
CA ARG A 394 -23.38 -11.34 11.23
C ARG A 394 -22.91 -11.66 9.81
N SER A 395 -23.05 -12.91 9.38
CA SER A 395 -22.72 -13.36 8.02
C SER A 395 -23.69 -14.44 7.55
N ARG A 396 -24.11 -14.36 6.30
CA ARG A 396 -24.98 -15.35 5.65
C ARG A 396 -24.17 -16.38 4.86
N THR A 397 -23.06 -15.94 4.25
CA THR A 397 -22.21 -16.78 3.41
C THR A 397 -20.96 -17.26 4.12
N SER A 398 -20.45 -18.43 3.72
CA SER A 398 -19.16 -18.94 4.21
C SER A 398 -18.01 -18.01 3.82
N ARG A 399 -18.06 -17.39 2.64
CA ARG A 399 -17.02 -16.45 2.19
C ARG A 399 -16.82 -15.29 3.17
N LEU A 400 -17.89 -14.65 3.61
CA LEU A 400 -17.80 -13.56 4.60
C LEU A 400 -17.40 -14.12 5.98
N ARG A 401 -18.03 -15.23 6.43
CA ARG A 401 -17.75 -15.86 7.71
C ARG A 401 -16.29 -16.31 7.87
N ASP A 402 -15.66 -16.75 6.79
CA ASP A 402 -14.28 -17.23 6.79
C ASP A 402 -13.27 -16.13 6.41
N SER A 403 -13.74 -14.87 6.21
CA SER A 403 -12.89 -13.70 6.00
C SER A 403 -12.20 -13.24 7.30
N PHE A 404 -11.21 -12.38 7.18
CA PHE A 404 -10.31 -12.00 8.28
C PHE A 404 -11.04 -11.52 9.53
N PHE A 405 -11.95 -10.53 9.43
CA PHE A 405 -12.56 -9.92 10.63
C PHE A 405 -13.41 -10.92 11.43
N HIS A 406 -14.19 -11.76 10.74
CA HIS A 406 -14.99 -12.79 11.38
C HIS A 406 -14.14 -13.86 12.05
N GLN A 407 -13.08 -14.31 11.37
CA GLN A 407 -12.14 -15.29 11.91
C GLN A 407 -11.34 -14.71 13.09
N ALA A 408 -10.90 -13.46 13.00
CA ALA A 408 -10.18 -12.79 14.07
C ALA A 408 -11.04 -12.65 15.35
N ILE A 409 -12.30 -12.23 15.22
CA ILE A 409 -13.24 -12.15 16.34
C ILE A 409 -13.47 -13.53 16.97
N ARG A 410 -13.66 -14.56 16.13
CA ARG A 410 -13.81 -15.93 16.62
C ARG A 410 -12.59 -16.39 17.41
N LEU A 411 -11.39 -16.16 16.88
CA LEU A 411 -10.13 -16.50 17.55
C LEU A 411 -9.96 -15.75 18.87
N LEU A 412 -10.25 -14.44 18.90
CA LEU A 412 -10.20 -13.64 20.13
C LEU A 412 -11.17 -14.09 21.21
N ASN A 413 -12.34 -14.60 20.81
CA ASN A 413 -13.35 -15.09 21.75
C ASN A 413 -13.07 -16.51 22.26
N THR A 414 -12.11 -17.23 21.65
CA THR A 414 -11.71 -18.61 22.02
C THR A 414 -10.31 -18.67 22.63
N SER A 415 -9.59 -17.55 22.69
CA SER A 415 -8.27 -17.41 23.36
C SER A 415 -8.46 -17.03 24.84
#